data_84c87632345dd6ac2f402af5e4f16867
#
_entry.id   84c87632345dd6ac2f402af5e4f16867
#
_cell.length_a   1.000
_cell.length_b   1.000
_cell.length_c   1.000
_cell.angle_alpha   90.00
_cell.angle_beta   90.00
_cell.angle_gamma   90.00
#
_symmetry.space_group_name_H-M   'P 1'
#
loop_
_entity.id
_entity.type
_entity.pdbx_description
1 polymer ?
#
loop_
_entity_poly.entity_id
_entity_poly.type
_entity_poly.pdbx_seq_one_letter_code
_entity_poly.pdbx_strand_id
1 'polypeptide(L)'
;MKSLNLQITNATYQYPMQNRHLDRRSYFNELATTSENYYIPYLEKHIKLRPGMKILEIGCGEGGNLEPFAEKGCEVTGVDIVKERTEQAKTFFAQDGVPGTFICNDASKCSDEFNGKFDIVLAHDVIEHVPDKLGFLSAARRFLRPGGFAFFGFPAWYMPFGGHQQICRSKFCSHAPFLHLLPLPLYRIILESCNVKEKDVLELMDIRETRTTIELFDKTARKAGFSIVNRHFWFINPHYKAKFGLTPRTLFKGLGAIPYIRDFFTTSAFFLLQKPE
;
A
#
# COMPACT_ATOMS: atom_id res chain seq x y z
N MET A 1 -6.42 21.17 -28.68
CA MET A 1 -5.35 20.39 -28.05
C MET A 1 -4.57 21.34 -27.16
N LYS A 2 -4.87 21.37 -25.86
CA LYS A 2 -4.07 22.12 -24.86
C LYS A 2 -3.50 21.07 -23.93
N SER A 3 -2.19 20.93 -23.96
CA SER A 3 -1.41 20.09 -23.05
C SER A 3 -1.57 20.64 -21.63
N LEU A 4 -2.25 19.90 -20.76
CA LEU A 4 -2.21 20.16 -19.34
C LEU A 4 -0.85 19.67 -18.81
N ASN A 5 0.09 20.58 -18.68
CA ASN A 5 1.28 20.38 -17.87
C ASN A 5 0.84 20.31 -16.40
N LEU A 6 0.67 19.11 -15.85
CA LEU A 6 0.63 18.92 -14.42
C LEU A 6 2.05 19.21 -13.87
N GLN A 7 2.27 20.45 -13.47
CA GLN A 7 3.35 20.75 -12.55
C GLN A 7 2.99 20.09 -11.21
N ILE A 8 3.63 18.95 -10.91
CA ILE A 8 3.68 18.40 -9.55
C ILE A 8 4.55 19.39 -8.77
N THR A 9 3.91 20.40 -8.18
CA THR A 9 4.55 21.25 -7.19
C THR A 9 4.93 20.36 -6.02
N ASN A 10 6.17 20.52 -5.53
CA ASN A 10 6.68 19.98 -4.26
C ASN A 10 5.89 20.58 -3.06
N ALA A 11 4.60 20.29 -3.00
CA ALA A 11 3.82 20.53 -1.81
C ALA A 11 4.20 19.44 -0.80
N THR A 12 4.88 19.79 0.24
CA THR A 12 5.08 18.98 1.44
C THR A 12 3.72 18.43 1.88
N TYR A 13 3.46 17.16 1.59
CA TYR A 13 2.26 16.44 2.01
C TYR A 13 2.31 16.28 3.54
N GLN A 14 1.89 17.32 4.26
CA GLN A 14 1.59 17.21 5.69
C GLN A 14 0.15 16.72 5.83
N TYR A 15 -0.02 15.39 5.91
CA TYR A 15 -1.29 14.79 6.32
C TYR A 15 -1.69 15.34 7.71
N PRO A 16 -2.98 15.57 8.00
CA PRO A 16 -3.44 15.75 9.37
C PRO A 16 -3.29 14.41 10.08
N MET A 17 -2.10 14.20 10.62
CA MET A 17 -1.69 12.96 11.23
C MET A 17 -2.49 12.68 12.49
N GLN A 18 -3.03 11.47 12.61
CA GLN A 18 -3.37 10.90 13.91
C GLN A 18 -2.11 11.00 14.78
N ASN A 19 -2.23 11.31 16.08
CA ASN A 19 -1.08 11.58 16.97
C ASN A 19 0.04 10.50 16.88
N ARG A 20 -0.30 9.27 16.54
CA ARG A 20 0.65 8.16 16.31
C ARG A 20 1.54 8.34 15.06
N HIS A 21 1.10 9.08 14.04
CA HIS A 21 1.95 9.42 12.90
C HIS A 21 2.89 10.60 13.18
N LEU A 22 2.77 11.24 14.35
CA LEU A 22 3.75 12.20 14.85
C LEU A 22 4.98 11.47 15.41
N ASP A 23 4.79 10.27 15.99
CA ASP A 23 5.87 9.37 16.38
C ASP A 23 6.19 8.40 15.24
N ARG A 24 7.08 8.81 14.36
CA ARG A 24 7.47 8.03 13.18
C ARG A 24 8.15 6.72 13.54
N ARG A 25 8.87 6.69 14.66
CA ARG A 25 9.50 5.47 15.14
C ARG A 25 8.46 4.44 15.61
N SER A 26 7.46 4.89 16.35
CA SER A 26 6.35 4.02 16.75
C SER A 26 5.63 3.43 15.54
N TYR A 27 5.36 4.25 14.52
CA TYR A 27 4.72 3.79 13.29
C TYR A 27 5.59 2.78 12.52
N PHE A 28 6.90 3.01 12.42
CA PHE A 28 7.86 2.07 11.86
C PHE A 28 7.76 0.70 12.55
N ASN A 29 7.80 0.68 13.89
CA ASN A 29 7.70 -0.55 14.68
C ASN A 29 6.35 -1.28 14.49
N GLU A 30 5.25 -0.53 14.34
CA GLU A 30 3.93 -1.11 14.02
C GLU A 30 3.93 -1.82 12.66
N LEU A 31 4.58 -1.24 11.65
CA LEU A 31 4.71 -1.83 10.32
C LEU A 31 5.63 -3.07 10.36
N ALA A 32 6.77 -3.00 11.04
CA ALA A 32 7.68 -4.13 11.22
C ALA A 32 6.98 -5.30 11.90
N THR A 33 6.29 -5.05 13.00
CA THR A 33 5.49 -6.07 13.72
C THR A 33 4.40 -6.67 12.80
N THR A 34 3.76 -5.86 11.98
CA THR A 34 2.72 -6.34 11.05
C THR A 34 3.33 -7.20 9.95
N SER A 35 4.46 -6.78 9.39
CA SER A 35 5.21 -7.50 8.35
C SER A 35 5.68 -8.86 8.88
N GLU A 36 6.32 -8.89 10.04
CA GLU A 36 6.82 -10.10 10.67
C GLU A 36 5.70 -11.12 10.94
N ASN A 37 4.59 -10.67 11.49
CA ASN A 37 3.53 -11.58 11.95
C ASN A 37 2.53 -11.96 10.86
N TYR A 38 2.44 -11.21 9.74
CA TYR A 38 1.39 -11.44 8.73
C TYR A 38 1.91 -11.48 7.29
N TYR A 39 2.84 -10.61 6.87
CA TYR A 39 3.30 -10.60 5.47
C TYR A 39 4.28 -11.73 5.23
N ILE A 40 5.29 -11.87 6.08
CA ILE A 40 6.26 -12.97 6.00
C ILE A 40 5.57 -14.33 6.08
N PRO A 41 4.72 -14.64 7.09
CA PRO A 41 4.03 -15.93 7.14
C PRO A 41 3.07 -16.16 5.97
N TYR A 42 2.50 -15.11 5.37
CA TYR A 42 1.71 -15.25 4.16
C TYR A 42 2.58 -15.63 2.96
N LEU A 43 3.72 -14.98 2.78
CA LEU A 43 4.68 -15.27 1.72
C LEU A 43 5.28 -16.67 1.88
N GLU A 44 5.66 -17.06 3.08
CA GLU A 44 6.33 -18.35 3.38
C GLU A 44 5.45 -19.58 3.12
N LYS A 45 4.14 -19.41 2.93
CA LYS A 45 3.26 -20.49 2.43
C LYS A 45 3.55 -20.86 0.96
N HIS A 46 4.19 -19.96 0.21
CA HIS A 46 4.42 -20.11 -1.22
C HIS A 46 5.88 -19.97 -1.63
N ILE A 47 6.68 -19.26 -0.82
CA ILE A 47 8.06 -18.90 -1.13
C ILE A 47 8.92 -19.20 0.09
N LYS A 48 9.95 -20.00 -0.05
CA LYS A 48 10.91 -20.19 1.04
C LYS A 48 11.87 -19.00 1.08
N LEU A 49 11.71 -18.11 2.04
CA LEU A 49 12.64 -17.01 2.28
C LEU A 49 14.04 -17.57 2.66
N ARG A 50 15.09 -16.96 2.13
CA ARG A 50 16.49 -17.35 2.38
C ARG A 50 17.36 -16.09 2.49
N PRO A 51 18.42 -16.10 3.28
CA PRO A 51 19.43 -15.06 3.27
C PRO A 51 19.94 -14.79 1.85
N GLY A 52 20.22 -13.53 1.54
CA GLY A 52 20.67 -13.07 0.22
C GLY A 52 19.57 -12.90 -0.83
N MET A 53 18.31 -13.24 -0.55
CA MET A 53 17.19 -12.88 -1.44
C MET A 53 17.04 -11.37 -1.52
N LYS A 54 16.83 -10.86 -2.73
CA LYS A 54 16.68 -9.43 -3.02
C LYS A 54 15.22 -9.03 -2.99
N ILE A 55 14.88 -8.11 -2.09
CA ILE A 55 13.52 -7.66 -1.86
C ILE A 55 13.43 -6.16 -2.11
N LEU A 56 12.50 -5.75 -2.96
CA LEU A 56 12.17 -4.35 -3.21
C LEU A 56 10.82 -4.03 -2.60
N GLU A 57 10.70 -2.92 -1.87
CA GLU A 57 9.40 -2.33 -1.55
C GLU A 57 9.21 -1.02 -2.29
N ILE A 58 8.10 -0.91 -3.04
CA ILE A 58 7.68 0.31 -3.72
C ILE A 58 6.69 1.02 -2.80
N GLY A 59 6.96 2.31 -2.49
CA GLY A 59 6.22 3.06 -1.49
C GLY A 59 6.60 2.64 -0.06
N CYS A 60 7.89 2.45 0.18
CA CYS A 60 8.39 1.88 1.44
C CYS A 60 8.21 2.79 2.67
N GLY A 61 7.88 4.07 2.47
CA GLY A 61 7.82 5.02 3.58
C GLY A 61 9.11 5.00 4.41
N GLU A 62 8.95 4.83 5.71
CA GLU A 62 10.04 4.75 6.68
C GLU A 62 10.73 3.37 6.72
N GLY A 63 10.30 2.40 5.90
CA GLY A 63 10.97 1.10 5.73
C GLY A 63 10.55 0.01 6.73
N GLY A 64 9.56 0.26 7.60
CA GLY A 64 9.19 -0.70 8.65
C GLY A 64 8.80 -2.08 8.12
N ASN A 65 8.12 -2.17 6.99
CA ASN A 65 7.78 -3.48 6.42
C ASN A 65 9.01 -4.29 5.98
N LEU A 66 10.13 -3.63 5.63
CA LEU A 66 11.35 -4.27 5.16
C LEU A 66 12.26 -4.77 6.28
N GLU A 67 12.17 -4.18 7.47
CA GLU A 67 13.06 -4.52 8.59
C GLU A 67 13.09 -6.04 8.89
N PRO A 68 11.95 -6.75 9.08
CA PRO A 68 11.98 -8.17 9.39
C PRO A 68 12.57 -9.05 8.27
N PHE A 69 12.53 -8.58 7.02
CA PHE A 69 13.21 -9.27 5.92
C PHE A 69 14.73 -9.07 6.00
N ALA A 70 15.18 -7.85 6.35
CA ALA A 70 16.61 -7.59 6.56
C ALA A 70 17.18 -8.40 7.73
N GLU A 71 16.44 -8.53 8.83
CA GLU A 71 16.79 -9.36 9.98
C GLU A 71 16.90 -10.86 9.62
N LYS A 72 16.12 -11.32 8.63
CA LYS A 72 16.23 -12.69 8.07
C LYS A 72 17.39 -12.82 7.08
N GLY A 73 18.23 -11.80 6.91
CA GLY A 73 19.40 -11.79 6.02
C GLY A 73 19.07 -11.52 4.55
N CYS A 74 17.88 -11.02 4.22
CA CYS A 74 17.57 -10.59 2.86
C CYS A 74 18.24 -9.25 2.53
N GLU A 75 18.58 -9.02 1.26
CA GLU A 75 19.04 -7.73 0.75
C GLU A 75 17.82 -6.87 0.43
N VAL A 76 17.53 -5.88 1.27
CA VAL A 76 16.33 -5.06 1.13
C VAL A 76 16.61 -3.72 0.47
N THR A 77 15.72 -3.31 -0.42
CA THR A 77 15.73 -2.00 -1.08
C THR A 77 14.34 -1.38 -0.94
N GLY A 78 14.27 -0.15 -0.45
CA GLY A 78 13.04 0.64 -0.39
C GLY A 78 13.08 1.81 -1.38
N VAL A 79 11.99 2.04 -2.09
CA VAL A 79 11.79 3.22 -2.96
C VAL A 79 10.54 3.96 -2.51
N ASP A 80 10.66 5.25 -2.28
CA ASP A 80 9.54 6.15 -1.97
C ASP A 80 9.74 7.51 -2.65
N ILE A 81 8.66 8.19 -2.99
CA ILE A 81 8.70 9.53 -3.60
C ILE A 81 8.97 10.64 -2.58
N VAL A 82 8.81 10.36 -1.29
CA VAL A 82 8.96 11.33 -0.20
C VAL A 82 10.35 11.21 0.42
N LYS A 83 11.18 12.22 0.17
CA LYS A 83 12.59 12.24 0.62
C LYS A 83 12.72 12.10 2.15
N GLU A 84 11.89 12.80 2.89
CA GLU A 84 11.93 12.78 4.36
C GLU A 84 11.70 11.38 4.92
N ARG A 85 10.86 10.58 4.28
CA ARG A 85 10.59 9.19 4.68
C ARG A 85 11.77 8.27 4.40
N THR A 86 12.38 8.39 3.22
CA THR A 86 13.55 7.58 2.87
C THR A 86 14.77 7.91 3.76
N GLU A 87 14.94 9.16 4.16
CA GLU A 87 16.01 9.55 5.11
C GLU A 87 15.72 9.01 6.54
N GLN A 88 14.45 9.00 6.95
CA GLN A 88 14.05 8.37 8.20
C GLN A 88 14.27 6.86 8.17
N ALA A 89 13.97 6.19 7.06
CA ALA A 89 14.23 4.77 6.87
C ALA A 89 15.71 4.43 7.05
N LYS A 90 16.61 5.21 6.43
CA LYS A 90 18.07 5.06 6.61
C LYS A 90 18.47 5.20 8.08
N THR A 91 17.88 6.19 8.75
CA THR A 91 18.17 6.47 10.17
C THR A 91 17.71 5.30 11.06
N PHE A 92 16.50 4.79 10.86
CA PHE A 92 15.96 3.69 11.68
C PHE A 92 16.73 2.40 11.46
N PHE A 93 17.03 2.04 10.22
CA PHE A 93 17.84 0.86 9.90
C PHE A 93 19.24 0.93 10.50
N ALA A 94 19.88 2.12 10.46
CA ALA A 94 21.18 2.33 11.09
C ALA A 94 21.12 2.20 12.62
N GLN A 95 20.04 2.70 13.26
CA GLN A 95 19.83 2.59 14.70
C GLN A 95 19.61 1.14 15.15
N ASP A 96 18.93 0.33 14.33
CA ASP A 96 18.64 -1.07 14.62
C ASP A 96 19.77 -2.02 14.18
N GLY A 97 20.80 -1.47 13.51
CA GLY A 97 21.96 -2.25 13.05
C GLY A 97 21.66 -3.22 11.93
N VAL A 98 20.58 -3.00 11.17
CA VAL A 98 20.21 -3.82 10.02
C VAL A 98 20.56 -3.13 8.70
N PRO A 99 21.04 -3.87 7.68
CA PRO A 99 21.38 -3.29 6.38
C PRO A 99 20.12 -3.04 5.53
N GLY A 100 20.10 -1.92 4.81
CA GLY A 100 19.04 -1.61 3.86
C GLY A 100 19.43 -0.46 2.94
N THR A 101 18.89 -0.45 1.73
CA THR A 101 19.10 0.62 0.74
C THR A 101 17.80 1.38 0.54
N PHE A 102 17.80 2.70 0.70
CA PHE A 102 16.60 3.54 0.55
C PHE A 102 16.85 4.65 -0.46
N ILE A 103 15.95 4.75 -1.44
CA ILE A 103 16.08 5.64 -2.60
C ILE A 103 14.82 6.50 -2.71
N CYS A 104 15.02 7.82 -2.72
CA CYS A 104 13.95 8.77 -3.03
C CYS A 104 13.79 8.87 -4.54
N ASN A 105 12.78 8.19 -5.09
CA ASN A 105 12.47 8.26 -6.52
C ASN A 105 11.03 7.80 -6.78
N ASP A 106 10.50 8.16 -7.94
CA ASP A 106 9.32 7.53 -8.50
C ASP A 106 9.70 6.16 -9.06
N ALA A 107 9.02 5.10 -8.63
CA ALA A 107 9.31 3.74 -9.07
C ALA A 107 9.23 3.57 -10.61
N SER A 108 8.35 4.34 -11.28
CA SER A 108 8.25 4.34 -12.74
C SER A 108 9.50 4.89 -13.44
N LYS A 109 10.30 5.68 -12.71
CA LYS A 109 11.52 6.35 -13.18
C LYS A 109 12.80 5.71 -12.66
N CYS A 110 12.70 4.60 -11.92
CA CYS A 110 13.88 3.87 -11.49
C CYS A 110 14.67 3.38 -12.70
N SER A 111 16.00 3.42 -12.57
CA SER A 111 16.91 3.06 -13.65
C SER A 111 16.76 1.60 -14.10
N ASP A 112 17.22 1.31 -15.31
CA ASP A 112 17.16 -0.04 -15.87
C ASP A 112 17.99 -1.07 -15.08
N GLU A 113 18.89 -0.61 -14.22
CA GLU A 113 19.64 -1.47 -13.30
C GLU A 113 18.76 -2.24 -12.30
N PHE A 114 17.52 -1.79 -12.06
CA PHE A 114 16.54 -2.51 -11.27
C PHE A 114 15.89 -3.68 -12.00
N ASN A 115 15.98 -3.71 -13.33
CA ASN A 115 15.28 -4.70 -14.15
C ASN A 115 15.79 -6.12 -13.90
N GLY A 116 14.86 -7.01 -13.55
CA GLY A 116 15.17 -8.43 -13.32
C GLY A 116 16.02 -8.72 -12.10
N LYS A 117 16.15 -7.80 -11.15
CA LYS A 117 17.07 -7.93 -10.01
C LYS A 117 16.45 -8.56 -8.77
N PHE A 118 15.14 -8.40 -8.57
CA PHE A 118 14.52 -8.74 -7.31
C PHE A 118 13.80 -10.08 -7.35
N ASP A 119 13.94 -10.84 -6.27
CA ASP A 119 13.21 -12.08 -6.02
C ASP A 119 11.77 -11.79 -5.65
N ILE A 120 11.56 -10.73 -4.83
CA ILE A 120 10.26 -10.30 -4.35
C ILE A 120 10.14 -8.79 -4.49
N VAL A 121 9.00 -8.33 -4.99
CA VAL A 121 8.57 -6.92 -4.95
C VAL A 121 7.37 -6.80 -4.02
N LEU A 122 7.42 -5.88 -3.06
CA LEU A 122 6.34 -5.56 -2.13
C LEU A 122 5.74 -4.19 -2.50
N ALA A 123 4.43 -4.04 -2.36
CA ALA A 123 3.74 -2.76 -2.35
C ALA A 123 2.50 -2.87 -1.45
N HIS A 124 2.49 -2.13 -0.33
CA HIS A 124 1.41 -2.15 0.64
C HIS A 124 0.88 -0.73 0.87
N ASP A 125 -0.45 -0.56 0.77
CA ASP A 125 -1.14 0.73 0.86
C ASP A 125 -0.57 1.79 -0.13
N VAL A 126 -0.35 1.39 -1.38
CA VAL A 126 0.19 2.24 -2.46
C VAL A 126 -0.71 2.25 -3.68
N ILE A 127 -1.15 1.09 -4.17
CA ILE A 127 -1.83 0.94 -5.46
C ILE A 127 -3.16 1.71 -5.53
N GLU A 128 -3.82 1.93 -4.40
CA GLU A 128 -5.05 2.70 -4.30
C GLU A 128 -4.85 4.19 -4.58
N HIS A 129 -3.61 4.69 -4.47
CA HIS A 129 -3.24 6.07 -4.77
C HIS A 129 -2.70 6.26 -6.19
N VAL A 130 -2.47 5.18 -6.93
CA VAL A 130 -1.82 5.24 -8.25
C VAL A 130 -2.87 5.38 -9.36
N PRO A 131 -2.85 6.46 -10.16
CA PRO A 131 -3.78 6.62 -11.28
C PRO A 131 -3.56 5.58 -12.38
N ASP A 132 -2.32 5.40 -12.86
CA ASP A 132 -1.95 4.40 -13.85
C ASP A 132 -1.53 3.08 -13.18
N LYS A 133 -2.52 2.30 -12.79
CA LYS A 133 -2.31 0.99 -12.16
C LYS A 133 -1.61 -0.01 -13.08
N LEU A 134 -1.87 0.07 -14.39
CA LEU A 134 -1.24 -0.82 -15.35
C LEU A 134 0.25 -0.53 -15.50
N GLY A 135 0.62 0.74 -15.63
CA GLY A 135 2.01 1.17 -15.66
C GLY A 135 2.76 0.79 -14.39
N PHE A 136 2.13 1.00 -13.22
CA PHE A 136 2.70 0.64 -11.93
C PHE A 136 2.96 -0.87 -11.79
N LEU A 137 1.97 -1.70 -12.11
CA LEU A 137 2.12 -3.15 -12.09
C LEU A 137 3.15 -3.65 -13.12
N SER A 138 3.21 -3.01 -14.29
CA SER A 138 4.22 -3.31 -15.31
C SER A 138 5.63 -2.97 -14.82
N ALA A 139 5.82 -1.86 -14.11
CA ALA A 139 7.09 -1.50 -13.50
C ALA A 139 7.49 -2.51 -12.42
N ALA A 140 6.57 -2.85 -11.50
CA ALA A 140 6.81 -3.88 -10.49
C ALA A 140 7.23 -5.22 -11.12
N ARG A 141 6.54 -5.63 -12.21
CA ARG A 141 6.89 -6.85 -12.95
C ARG A 141 8.27 -6.76 -13.62
N ARG A 142 8.64 -5.59 -14.15
CA ARG A 142 9.94 -5.36 -14.78
C ARG A 142 11.10 -5.57 -13.80
N PHE A 143 10.93 -5.13 -12.55
CA PHE A 143 11.96 -5.28 -11.51
C PHE A 143 12.20 -6.72 -11.07
N LEU A 144 11.17 -7.57 -11.17
CA LEU A 144 11.27 -8.98 -10.82
C LEU A 144 12.14 -9.76 -11.83
N ARG A 145 12.95 -10.67 -11.29
CA ARG A 145 13.57 -11.73 -12.12
C ARG A 145 12.48 -12.66 -12.68
N PRO A 146 12.76 -13.44 -13.75
CA PRO A 146 11.89 -14.54 -14.17
C PRO A 146 11.55 -15.45 -12.98
N GLY A 147 10.30 -15.88 -12.86
CA GLY A 147 9.80 -16.66 -11.72
C GLY A 147 9.68 -15.92 -10.38
N GLY A 148 10.06 -14.63 -10.30
CA GLY A 148 9.96 -13.80 -9.10
C GLY A 148 8.52 -13.47 -8.71
N PHE A 149 8.32 -13.04 -7.46
CA PHE A 149 7.00 -12.82 -6.88
C PHE A 149 6.74 -11.36 -6.54
N ALA A 150 5.49 -10.93 -6.65
CA ALA A 150 5.05 -9.63 -6.14
C ALA A 150 3.95 -9.81 -5.09
N PHE A 151 4.11 -9.14 -3.95
CA PHE A 151 3.09 -9.03 -2.91
C PHE A 151 2.47 -7.65 -2.94
N PHE A 152 1.14 -7.62 -3.05
CA PHE A 152 0.35 -6.40 -2.95
C PHE A 152 -0.64 -6.52 -1.80
N GLY A 153 -0.65 -5.49 -0.93
CA GLY A 153 -1.66 -5.32 0.11
C GLY A 153 -2.34 -3.98 -0.06
N PHE A 154 -3.68 -3.94 -0.06
CA PHE A 154 -4.42 -2.69 -0.20
C PHE A 154 -5.85 -2.80 0.38
N PRO A 155 -6.45 -1.68 0.85
CA PRO A 155 -7.85 -1.63 1.25
C PRO A 155 -8.74 -1.68 0.01
N ALA A 156 -9.79 -2.52 0.04
CA ALA A 156 -10.76 -2.56 -1.04
C ALA A 156 -11.60 -1.29 -1.10
N TRP A 157 -11.83 -0.72 -2.29
CA TRP A 157 -12.55 0.55 -2.43
C TRP A 157 -13.91 0.59 -1.76
N TYR A 158 -14.70 -0.49 -1.87
CA TYR A 158 -16.06 -0.53 -1.34
C TYR A 158 -16.15 -0.85 0.16
N MET A 159 -15.02 -1.08 0.86
CA MET A 159 -15.06 -1.29 2.30
C MET A 159 -15.52 0.00 3.04
N PRO A 160 -16.01 -0.10 4.29
CA PRO A 160 -16.64 1.04 4.99
C PRO A 160 -15.85 2.36 4.97
N PHE A 161 -14.53 2.29 4.93
CA PHE A 161 -13.62 3.43 4.96
C PHE A 161 -12.64 3.46 3.78
N GLY A 162 -12.99 2.83 2.66
CA GLY A 162 -12.14 2.73 1.45
C GLY A 162 -11.79 4.08 0.81
N GLY A 163 -12.56 5.11 1.09
CA GLY A 163 -12.29 6.49 0.65
C GLY A 163 -11.38 7.29 1.56
N HIS A 164 -10.73 6.67 2.56
CA HIS A 164 -9.78 7.29 3.49
C HIS A 164 -10.32 8.49 4.29
N GLN A 165 -11.63 8.69 4.37
CA GLN A 165 -12.26 9.82 5.08
C GLN A 165 -11.90 9.89 6.58
N GLN A 166 -11.21 8.89 7.11
CA GLN A 166 -10.65 8.88 8.47
C GLN A 166 -9.59 9.98 8.69
N ILE A 167 -9.05 10.58 7.62
CA ILE A 167 -8.15 11.74 7.72
C ILE A 167 -8.88 13.01 8.16
N CYS A 168 -10.21 13.07 7.99
CA CYS A 168 -11.02 14.22 8.37
C CYS A 168 -10.96 14.47 9.88
N ARG A 169 -10.82 15.73 10.29
CA ARG A 169 -10.91 16.13 11.70
C ARG A 169 -12.35 16.06 12.24
N SER A 170 -13.35 16.21 11.36
CA SER A 170 -14.75 16.05 11.71
C SER A 170 -15.02 14.62 12.18
N LYS A 171 -15.51 14.47 13.42
CA LYS A 171 -15.89 13.15 13.97
C LYS A 171 -16.96 12.47 13.10
N PHE A 172 -17.91 13.23 12.56
CA PHE A 172 -18.92 12.68 11.67
C PHE A 172 -18.28 12.11 10.40
N CYS A 173 -17.53 12.92 9.63
CA CYS A 173 -16.93 12.47 8.39
C CYS A 173 -15.94 11.32 8.60
N SER A 174 -15.13 11.36 9.66
CA SER A 174 -14.12 10.34 9.93
C SER A 174 -14.68 8.99 10.38
N HIS A 175 -15.90 8.96 10.94
CA HIS A 175 -16.54 7.75 11.47
C HIS A 175 -17.76 7.28 10.65
N ALA A 176 -18.25 8.06 9.69
CA ALA A 176 -19.37 7.66 8.84
C ALA A 176 -18.91 6.61 7.80
N PRO A 177 -19.35 5.34 7.92
CA PRO A 177 -18.97 4.31 6.95
C PRO A 177 -19.61 4.62 5.60
N PHE A 178 -18.94 4.23 4.50
CA PHE A 178 -19.45 4.33 3.13
C PHE A 178 -19.71 5.75 2.61
N LEU A 179 -19.30 6.79 3.33
CA LEU A 179 -19.52 8.19 2.95
C LEU A 179 -18.94 8.50 1.55
N HIS A 180 -17.78 7.90 1.23
CA HIS A 180 -17.10 8.04 -0.05
C HIS A 180 -17.87 7.44 -1.25
N LEU A 181 -18.90 6.60 -1.01
CA LEU A 181 -19.69 5.99 -2.09
C LEU A 181 -20.85 6.89 -2.55
N LEU A 182 -21.16 7.95 -1.81
CA LEU A 182 -22.19 8.91 -2.21
C LEU A 182 -21.86 9.55 -3.56
N PRO A 183 -22.88 10.02 -4.33
CA PRO A 183 -22.64 10.84 -5.52
C PRO A 183 -21.67 11.98 -5.23
N LEU A 184 -20.73 12.25 -6.16
CA LEU A 184 -19.63 13.19 -5.95
C LEU A 184 -20.09 14.58 -5.42
N PRO A 185 -21.14 15.22 -5.97
CA PRO A 185 -21.58 16.52 -5.47
C PRO A 185 -22.04 16.45 -4.01
N LEU A 186 -22.79 15.39 -3.65
CA LEU A 186 -23.29 15.21 -2.28
C LEU A 186 -22.15 14.93 -1.29
N TYR A 187 -21.18 14.08 -1.69
CA TYR A 187 -20.02 13.80 -0.87
C TYR A 187 -19.22 15.08 -0.58
N ARG A 188 -18.98 15.90 -1.62
CA ARG A 188 -18.26 17.17 -1.49
C ARG A 188 -19.00 18.16 -0.56
N ILE A 189 -20.31 18.34 -0.76
CA ILE A 189 -21.14 19.20 0.09
C ILE A 189 -21.05 18.77 1.55
N ILE A 190 -21.10 17.47 1.85
CA ILE A 190 -21.00 16.97 3.23
C ILE A 190 -19.62 17.29 3.83
N LEU A 191 -18.53 17.06 3.08
CA LEU A 191 -17.18 17.35 3.56
C LEU A 191 -17.02 18.87 3.85
N GLU A 192 -17.47 19.72 2.94
CA GLU A 192 -17.42 21.19 3.09
C GLU A 192 -18.28 21.65 4.27
N SER A 193 -19.51 21.12 4.42
CA SER A 193 -20.41 21.43 5.55
C SER A 193 -19.86 20.99 6.90
N CYS A 194 -18.98 19.99 6.91
CA CYS A 194 -18.28 19.52 8.11
C CYS A 194 -16.96 20.26 8.37
N ASN A 195 -16.70 21.39 7.69
CA ASN A 195 -15.47 22.17 7.79
C ASN A 195 -14.19 21.34 7.55
N VAL A 196 -14.26 20.37 6.66
CA VAL A 196 -13.06 19.65 6.21
C VAL A 196 -12.20 20.62 5.40
N LYS A 197 -10.90 20.65 5.68
CA LYS A 197 -9.98 21.56 4.99
C LYS A 197 -9.94 21.25 3.50
N GLU A 198 -9.87 22.27 2.65
CA GLU A 198 -9.86 22.12 1.20
C GLU A 198 -8.80 21.15 0.69
N LYS A 199 -7.60 21.17 1.26
CA LYS A 199 -6.55 20.22 0.93
C LYS A 199 -6.95 18.76 1.19
N ASP A 200 -7.65 18.49 2.30
CA ASP A 200 -8.10 17.15 2.66
C ASP A 200 -9.27 16.73 1.76
N VAL A 201 -10.13 17.69 1.35
CA VAL A 201 -11.19 17.46 0.35
C VAL A 201 -10.58 17.04 -0.99
N LEU A 202 -9.57 17.78 -1.47
CA LEU A 202 -8.89 17.46 -2.75
C LEU A 202 -8.26 16.07 -2.69
N GLU A 203 -7.56 15.73 -1.61
CA GLU A 203 -6.98 14.41 -1.41
C GLU A 203 -8.03 13.30 -1.46
N LEU A 204 -9.17 13.49 -0.78
CA LEU A 204 -10.27 12.52 -0.80
C LEU A 204 -10.91 12.37 -2.19
N MET A 205 -10.91 13.46 -2.98
CA MET A 205 -11.36 13.39 -4.38
C MET A 205 -10.38 12.60 -5.24
N ASP A 206 -9.07 12.82 -5.08
CA ASP A 206 -8.03 12.08 -5.82
C ASP A 206 -8.09 10.58 -5.49
N ILE A 207 -8.24 10.21 -4.22
CA ILE A 207 -8.43 8.81 -3.80
C ILE A 207 -9.67 8.20 -4.44
N ARG A 208 -10.75 8.98 -4.57
CA ARG A 208 -11.96 8.53 -5.24
C ARG A 208 -11.76 8.26 -6.74
N GLU A 209 -10.94 9.06 -7.41
CA GLU A 209 -10.61 8.87 -8.82
C GLU A 209 -9.70 7.67 -9.03
N THR A 210 -8.74 7.47 -8.14
CA THR A 210 -7.76 6.37 -8.18
C THR A 210 -8.25 5.04 -7.63
N ARG A 211 -9.41 4.99 -7.04
CA ARG A 211 -10.07 3.84 -6.39
C ARG A 211 -9.61 2.48 -6.89
N THR A 212 -9.36 1.54 -5.98
CA THR A 212 -8.93 0.19 -6.32
C THR A 212 -9.91 -0.85 -5.76
N THR A 213 -10.65 -1.52 -6.64
CA THR A 213 -11.46 -2.69 -6.27
C THR A 213 -10.64 -3.96 -6.45
N ILE A 214 -11.04 -5.05 -5.78
CA ILE A 214 -10.40 -6.36 -5.91
C ILE A 214 -10.43 -6.82 -7.36
N GLU A 215 -11.56 -6.63 -8.06
CA GLU A 215 -11.76 -7.05 -9.46
C GLU A 215 -10.92 -6.20 -10.43
N LEU A 216 -10.83 -4.88 -10.17
CA LEU A 216 -10.00 -4.00 -10.98
C LEU A 216 -8.52 -4.39 -10.86
N PHE A 217 -8.05 -4.64 -9.63
CA PHE A 217 -6.69 -5.08 -9.39
C PHE A 217 -6.39 -6.42 -10.07
N ASP A 218 -7.25 -7.43 -9.87
CA ASP A 218 -7.10 -8.76 -10.48
C ASP A 218 -6.97 -8.68 -12.01
N LYS A 219 -7.91 -7.95 -12.64
CA LYS A 219 -7.90 -7.74 -14.09
C LYS A 219 -6.63 -7.02 -14.56
N THR A 220 -6.21 -5.99 -13.83
CA THR A 220 -5.04 -5.19 -14.21
C THR A 220 -3.74 -5.96 -14.01
N ALA A 221 -3.63 -6.76 -12.94
CA ALA A 221 -2.48 -7.63 -12.68
C ALA A 221 -2.29 -8.67 -13.80
N ARG A 222 -3.38 -9.31 -14.24
CA ARG A 222 -3.36 -10.22 -15.41
C ARG A 222 -2.96 -9.49 -16.69
N LYS A 223 -3.50 -8.28 -16.92
CA LYS A 223 -3.16 -7.47 -18.10
C LYS A 223 -1.68 -7.05 -18.08
N ALA A 224 -1.09 -6.82 -16.91
CA ALA A 224 0.33 -6.56 -16.74
C ALA A 224 1.21 -7.82 -16.94
N GLY A 225 0.61 -9.00 -17.19
CA GLY A 225 1.33 -10.25 -17.47
C GLY A 225 1.73 -11.02 -16.22
N PHE A 226 1.08 -10.78 -15.07
CA PHE A 226 1.25 -11.61 -13.89
C PHE A 226 0.34 -12.82 -13.86
N SER A 227 0.83 -13.92 -13.31
CA SER A 227 0.00 -15.02 -12.80
C SER A 227 -0.38 -14.75 -11.34
N ILE A 228 -1.65 -14.97 -10.98
CA ILE A 228 -2.11 -14.80 -9.59
C ILE A 228 -1.95 -16.13 -8.88
N VAL A 229 -1.02 -16.18 -7.91
CA VAL A 229 -0.71 -17.39 -7.13
C VAL A 229 -1.70 -17.56 -5.98
N ASN A 230 -1.97 -16.47 -5.26
CA ASN A 230 -2.88 -16.50 -4.11
C ASN A 230 -3.59 -15.16 -3.92
N ARG A 231 -4.77 -15.25 -3.30
CA ARG A 231 -5.55 -14.11 -2.80
C ARG A 231 -5.96 -14.40 -1.37
N HIS A 232 -5.80 -13.43 -0.49
CA HIS A 232 -6.27 -13.52 0.89
C HIS A 232 -7.00 -12.24 1.27
N PHE A 233 -8.22 -12.36 1.76
CA PHE A 233 -9.06 -11.23 2.11
C PHE A 233 -9.23 -11.15 3.62
N TRP A 234 -8.89 -10.00 4.19
CA TRP A 234 -9.01 -9.73 5.61
C TRP A 234 -10.33 -8.98 5.88
N PHE A 235 -11.17 -9.55 6.75
CA PHE A 235 -12.31 -8.84 7.33
C PHE A 235 -11.86 -7.81 8.34
N ILE A 236 -10.86 -8.16 9.18
CA ILE A 236 -10.15 -7.24 10.08
C ILE A 236 -8.69 -7.23 9.65
N ASN A 237 -8.23 -6.09 9.11
CA ASN A 237 -6.87 -5.89 8.64
C ASN A 237 -5.85 -6.22 9.73
N PRO A 238 -4.77 -6.95 9.45
CA PRO A 238 -3.68 -7.23 10.39
C PRO A 238 -3.13 -6.00 11.11
N HIS A 239 -2.96 -4.90 10.40
CA HIS A 239 -2.48 -3.64 10.97
C HIS A 239 -3.43 -3.05 12.02
N TYR A 240 -4.72 -3.43 12.01
CA TYR A 240 -5.68 -2.98 13.04
C TYR A 240 -5.41 -3.56 14.42
N LYS A 241 -4.57 -4.61 14.54
CA LYS A 241 -4.11 -5.10 15.83
C LYS A 241 -3.21 -4.06 16.52
N ALA A 242 -2.23 -3.53 15.80
CA ALA A 242 -1.38 -2.46 16.30
C ALA A 242 -2.17 -1.15 16.46
N LYS A 243 -3.04 -0.85 15.49
CA LYS A 243 -3.77 0.42 15.42
C LYS A 243 -4.89 0.55 16.46
N PHE A 244 -5.65 -0.50 16.69
CA PHE A 244 -6.92 -0.47 17.45
C PHE A 244 -7.05 -1.61 18.46
N GLY A 245 -6.03 -2.47 18.61
CA GLY A 245 -6.11 -3.68 19.46
C GLY A 245 -7.05 -4.77 18.93
N LEU A 246 -7.52 -4.65 17.68
CA LEU A 246 -8.47 -5.59 17.08
C LEU A 246 -7.75 -6.86 16.62
N THR A 247 -8.29 -8.03 16.98
CA THR A 247 -7.75 -9.31 16.50
C THR A 247 -8.02 -9.48 15.01
N PRO A 248 -6.99 -9.66 14.16
CA PRO A 248 -7.16 -9.87 12.73
C PRO A 248 -8.05 -11.08 12.43
N ARG A 249 -8.90 -10.93 11.43
CA ARG A 249 -9.83 -11.99 10.99
C ARG A 249 -9.87 -12.08 9.48
N THR A 250 -9.69 -13.28 8.98
CA THR A 250 -9.91 -13.59 7.55
C THR A 250 -11.39 -13.45 7.21
N LEU A 251 -11.69 -12.95 6.02
CA LEU A 251 -13.05 -12.94 5.49
C LEU A 251 -13.55 -14.39 5.30
N PHE A 252 -14.80 -14.62 5.68
CA PHE A 252 -15.44 -15.93 5.49
C PHE A 252 -15.36 -16.38 4.02
N LYS A 253 -14.93 -17.63 3.79
CA LYS A 253 -14.64 -18.14 2.43
C LYS A 253 -15.81 -18.00 1.46
N GLY A 254 -17.03 -18.29 1.91
CA GLY A 254 -18.24 -18.17 1.08
C GLY A 254 -18.46 -16.74 0.60
N LEU A 255 -18.29 -15.74 1.49
CA LEU A 255 -18.42 -14.33 1.13
C LEU A 255 -17.25 -13.86 0.25
N GLY A 256 -16.04 -14.32 0.56
CA GLY A 256 -14.83 -14.05 -0.24
C GLY A 256 -14.88 -14.61 -1.67
N ALA A 257 -15.75 -15.59 -1.92
CA ALA A 257 -15.94 -16.17 -3.25
C ALA A 257 -16.87 -15.35 -4.15
N ILE A 258 -17.64 -14.39 -3.60
CA ILE A 258 -18.63 -13.61 -4.36
C ILE A 258 -17.97 -12.32 -4.87
N PRO A 259 -17.68 -12.20 -6.19
CA PRO A 259 -17.10 -11.01 -6.78
C PRO A 259 -17.94 -9.76 -6.46
N TYR A 260 -17.28 -8.61 -6.36
CA TYR A 260 -17.84 -7.30 -6.02
C TYR A 260 -18.44 -7.20 -4.61
N ILE A 261 -19.15 -8.22 -4.10
CA ILE A 261 -19.71 -8.22 -2.73
C ILE A 261 -18.60 -8.33 -1.70
N ARG A 262 -17.56 -9.14 -1.96
CA ARG A 262 -16.40 -9.28 -1.05
C ARG A 262 -15.69 -7.96 -0.76
N ASP A 263 -15.70 -7.02 -1.70
CA ASP A 263 -15.08 -5.69 -1.53
C ASP A 263 -15.64 -4.94 -0.31
N PHE A 264 -16.96 -5.04 -0.06
CA PHE A 264 -17.61 -4.36 1.06
C PHE A 264 -17.16 -4.86 2.43
N PHE A 265 -16.60 -6.06 2.48
CA PHE A 265 -16.20 -6.74 3.71
C PHE A 265 -14.68 -6.96 3.81
N THR A 266 -13.91 -6.48 2.83
CA THR A 266 -12.46 -6.65 2.78
C THR A 266 -11.76 -5.36 3.18
N THR A 267 -11.26 -5.31 4.42
CA THR A 267 -10.51 -4.15 4.92
C THR A 267 -9.05 -4.14 4.47
N SER A 268 -8.54 -5.29 4.02
CA SER A 268 -7.27 -5.41 3.31
C SER A 268 -7.29 -6.66 2.44
N ALA A 269 -6.92 -6.50 1.17
CA ALA A 269 -6.75 -7.58 0.21
C ALA A 269 -5.26 -7.85 0.01
N PHE A 270 -4.80 -9.08 0.27
CA PHE A 270 -3.46 -9.54 -0.05
C PHE A 270 -3.48 -10.33 -1.35
N PHE A 271 -2.60 -9.97 -2.26
CA PHE A 271 -2.37 -10.68 -3.51
C PHE A 271 -0.92 -11.12 -3.59
N LEU A 272 -0.71 -12.38 -3.88
CA LEU A 272 0.58 -12.92 -4.30
C LEU A 272 0.52 -13.18 -5.81
N LEU A 273 1.36 -12.47 -6.53
CA LEU A 273 1.50 -12.56 -7.99
C LEU A 273 2.85 -13.18 -8.31
N GLN A 274 2.96 -13.81 -9.48
CA GLN A 274 4.23 -14.32 -9.99
C GLN A 274 4.48 -13.80 -11.40
N LYS A 275 5.71 -13.36 -11.66
CA LYS A 275 6.20 -13.13 -13.01
C LYS A 275 6.49 -14.51 -13.63
N PRO A 276 5.82 -14.89 -14.72
CA PRO A 276 6.18 -16.12 -15.46
C PRO A 276 7.67 -16.17 -15.82
N GLU A 277 8.16 -17.36 -16.04
CA GLU A 277 9.54 -17.64 -16.49
C GLU A 277 9.84 -17.00 -17.84
#